data_afb69bb7ef9b0bedb76e554d13359898
#
_entry.id   afb69bb7ef9b0bedb76e554d13359898
#
_cell.length_a   1.000
_cell.length_b   1.000
_cell.length_c   1.000
_cell.angle_alpha   90.00
_cell.angle_beta   90.00
_cell.angle_gamma   90.00
#
_symmetry.space_group_name_H-M   'P 1'
#
loop_
_entity.id
_entity.type
_entity.pdbx_description
1 polymer ?
#
loop_
_entity_poly.entity_id
_entity_poly.type
_entity_poly.pdbx_seq_one_letter_code
_entity_poly.pdbx_strand_id
1 'polypeptide(L)'
;QMCIRDRLGAWAGTESCSRILDVGTGTGLIALMLAQRSKAVVDAIDIDADACLQAQENAESSLFAGRINVFHSDLADFAQASTHLYGLIVSNPPYFVDSLKCPNLQRNTARHTDTLTLEDLLQYSRKLLAPQGRIALILPYDQKDRLTDCIQTQNLFLSKEVSVIPVPDAQPKRLLAELTSEPPASPAFSDRLTIE
;
A
#
# COMPACT_ATOMS: atom_id res chain seq x y z
N GLN A 1 1.52 12.72 18.03
CA GLN A 1 1.49 11.25 17.82
C GLN A 1 1.50 10.99 16.31
N MET A 2 2.58 10.41 15.79
CA MET A 2 2.71 10.13 14.35
C MET A 2 1.64 9.14 13.90
N CYS A 3 0.86 9.48 12.89
CA CYS A 3 -0.22 8.65 12.37
C CYS A 3 0.35 7.35 11.74
N ILE A 4 -0.46 6.30 11.67
CA ILE A 4 -0.04 5.00 11.09
C ILE A 4 0.40 5.15 9.62
N ARG A 5 -0.27 6.03 8.86
CA ARG A 5 0.05 6.36 7.45
C ARG A 5 1.45 6.96 7.30
N ASP A 6 1.83 7.84 8.22
CA ASP A 6 3.14 8.52 8.19
C ASP A 6 4.29 7.52 8.24
N ARG A 7 4.08 6.39 8.93
CA ARG A 7 5.10 5.36 9.08
C ARG A 7 5.41 4.63 7.78
N LEU A 8 4.40 4.26 7.02
CA LEU A 8 4.60 3.64 5.71
C LEU A 8 5.34 4.62 4.78
N GLY A 9 4.88 5.87 4.69
CA GLY A 9 5.51 6.90 3.89
C GLY A 9 6.96 7.22 4.32
N ALA A 10 7.28 7.08 5.62
CA ALA A 10 8.64 7.25 6.13
C ALA A 10 9.52 6.01 5.96
N TRP A 11 8.95 4.82 6.05
CA TRP A 11 9.66 3.53 6.04
C TRP A 11 9.95 3.01 4.63
N ALA A 12 9.02 3.18 3.70
CA ALA A 12 9.16 2.66 2.34
C ALA A 12 10.41 3.24 1.66
N GLY A 13 11.26 2.36 1.15
CA GLY A 13 12.46 2.74 0.44
C GLY A 13 12.13 3.35 -0.93
N THR A 14 12.63 4.54 -1.22
CA THR A 14 12.36 5.25 -2.48
C THR A 14 13.57 5.27 -3.43
N GLU A 15 14.67 4.64 -3.05
CA GLU A 15 15.92 4.64 -3.78
C GLU A 15 15.74 4.01 -5.17
N SER A 16 16.29 4.65 -6.18
CA SER A 16 16.27 4.19 -7.57
C SER A 16 14.87 4.05 -8.20
N CYS A 17 13.82 4.56 -7.57
CA CYS A 17 12.48 4.57 -8.14
C CYS A 17 12.30 5.79 -9.06
N SER A 18 11.97 5.55 -10.33
CA SER A 18 11.56 6.61 -11.26
C SER A 18 10.05 6.88 -11.18
N ARG A 19 9.27 5.88 -10.79
CA ARG A 19 7.82 5.95 -10.68
C ARG A 19 7.32 5.15 -9.47
N ILE A 20 6.38 5.73 -8.73
CA ILE A 20 5.78 5.18 -7.52
C ILE A 20 4.26 5.15 -7.68
N LEU A 21 3.59 4.12 -7.18
CA LEU A 21 2.13 4.04 -7.11
C LEU A 21 1.69 4.01 -5.65
N ASP A 22 0.78 4.91 -5.26
CA ASP A 22 0.10 4.94 -3.96
C ASP A 22 -1.34 4.45 -4.13
N VAL A 23 -1.64 3.26 -3.63
CA VAL A 23 -2.94 2.58 -3.76
C VAL A 23 -3.79 2.83 -2.54
N GLY A 24 -4.98 3.42 -2.74
CA GLY A 24 -5.84 3.88 -1.65
C GLY A 24 -5.25 5.12 -0.97
N THR A 25 -4.91 6.12 -1.78
CA THR A 25 -4.14 7.29 -1.35
C THR A 25 -4.88 8.15 -0.31
N GLY A 26 -6.22 8.06 -0.27
CA GLY A 26 -7.04 8.92 0.59
C GLY A 26 -6.78 10.40 0.27
N THR A 27 -6.33 11.15 1.24
CA THR A 27 -6.02 12.59 1.09
C THR A 27 -4.64 12.87 0.47
N GLY A 28 -3.93 11.87 -0.06
CA GLY A 28 -2.63 12.04 -0.72
C GLY A 28 -1.42 12.15 0.21
N LEU A 29 -1.58 11.86 1.51
CA LEU A 29 -0.50 12.05 2.49
C LEU A 29 0.74 11.20 2.19
N ILE A 30 0.56 9.90 1.89
CA ILE A 30 1.68 9.01 1.58
C ILE A 30 2.33 9.44 0.26
N ALA A 31 1.53 9.78 -0.77
CA ALA A 31 2.03 10.28 -2.04
C ALA A 31 2.91 11.53 -1.86
N LEU A 32 2.49 12.49 -1.04
CA LEU A 32 3.25 13.70 -0.71
C LEU A 32 4.57 13.37 -0.01
N MET A 33 4.56 12.47 0.97
CA MET A 33 5.77 12.05 1.70
C MET A 33 6.78 11.37 0.76
N LEU A 34 6.31 10.53 -0.16
CA LEU A 34 7.16 9.85 -1.14
C LEU A 34 7.71 10.83 -2.19
N ALA A 35 6.91 11.79 -2.65
CA ALA A 35 7.36 12.85 -3.53
C ALA A 35 8.43 13.76 -2.88
N GLN A 36 8.32 14.01 -1.57
CA GLN A 36 9.32 14.76 -0.79
C GLN A 36 10.66 14.01 -0.70
N ARG A 37 10.61 12.68 -0.54
CA ARG A 37 11.80 11.84 -0.30
C ARG A 37 12.45 11.32 -1.57
N SER A 38 11.86 11.56 -2.75
CA SER A 38 12.36 11.05 -4.01
C SER A 38 12.25 12.10 -5.13
N LYS A 39 12.80 11.78 -6.30
CA LYS A 39 12.56 12.52 -7.56
C LYS A 39 11.54 11.79 -8.45
N ALA A 40 10.93 10.73 -7.97
CA ALA A 40 9.98 9.93 -8.72
C ALA A 40 8.71 10.72 -9.07
N VAL A 41 8.06 10.31 -10.16
CA VAL A 41 6.65 10.63 -10.39
C VAL A 41 5.81 9.70 -9.52
N VAL A 42 4.85 10.24 -8.81
CA VAL A 42 3.94 9.48 -7.95
C VAL A 42 2.56 9.50 -8.59
N ASP A 43 2.06 8.32 -8.95
CA ASP A 43 0.68 8.13 -9.34
C ASP A 43 -0.08 7.67 -8.08
N ALA A 44 -1.18 8.32 -7.76
CA ALA A 44 -1.98 8.09 -6.56
C ALA A 44 -3.41 7.74 -6.98
N ILE A 45 -3.93 6.61 -6.53
CA ILE A 45 -5.28 6.15 -6.90
C ILE A 45 -6.16 5.97 -5.68
N ASP A 46 -7.44 6.28 -5.83
CA ASP A 46 -8.48 5.96 -4.84
C ASP A 46 -9.82 5.71 -5.55
N ILE A 47 -10.69 4.92 -4.92
CA ILE A 47 -12.06 4.69 -5.39
C ILE A 47 -13.04 5.78 -4.94
N ASP A 48 -12.64 6.56 -3.93
CA ASP A 48 -13.44 7.66 -3.37
C ASP A 48 -13.13 8.96 -4.12
N ALA A 49 -14.12 9.49 -4.83
CA ALA A 49 -13.99 10.71 -5.61
C ALA A 49 -13.65 11.94 -4.73
N ASP A 50 -14.24 12.04 -3.53
CA ASP A 50 -13.99 13.16 -2.63
C ASP A 50 -12.56 13.11 -2.06
N ALA A 51 -12.08 11.89 -1.76
CA ALA A 51 -10.70 11.67 -1.37
C ALA A 51 -9.71 12.07 -2.48
N CYS A 52 -10.01 11.68 -3.73
CA CYS A 52 -9.21 12.06 -4.90
C CYS A 52 -9.18 13.58 -5.10
N LEU A 53 -10.31 14.26 -4.96
CA LEU A 53 -10.39 15.72 -5.07
C LEU A 53 -9.49 16.38 -4.01
N GLN A 54 -9.58 15.94 -2.76
CA GLN A 54 -8.74 16.46 -1.69
C GLN A 54 -7.26 16.14 -1.89
N ALA A 55 -6.93 14.92 -2.37
CA ALA A 55 -5.55 14.56 -2.70
C ALA A 55 -4.98 15.45 -3.81
N GLN A 56 -5.78 15.77 -4.83
CA GLN A 56 -5.41 16.66 -5.92
C GLN A 56 -5.14 18.08 -5.39
N GLU A 57 -6.03 18.65 -4.57
CA GLU A 57 -5.85 19.97 -3.96
C GLU A 57 -4.58 20.03 -3.09
N ASN A 58 -4.32 18.97 -2.30
CA ASN A 58 -3.14 18.88 -1.46
C ASN A 58 -1.86 18.78 -2.32
N ALA A 59 -1.89 18.00 -3.40
CA ALA A 59 -0.77 17.88 -4.33
C ALA A 59 -0.47 19.21 -5.02
N GLU A 60 -1.48 19.90 -5.55
CA GLU A 60 -1.35 21.19 -6.24
C GLU A 60 -0.83 22.29 -5.32
N SER A 61 -1.23 22.27 -4.04
CA SER A 61 -0.76 23.21 -3.02
C SER A 61 0.64 22.93 -2.49
N SER A 62 1.24 21.79 -2.90
CA SER A 62 2.57 21.38 -2.45
C SER A 62 3.69 21.81 -3.39
N LEU A 63 4.93 21.72 -2.92
CA LEU A 63 6.12 21.90 -3.74
C LEU A 63 6.31 20.77 -4.79
N PHE A 64 5.45 19.76 -4.79
CA PHE A 64 5.56 18.55 -5.61
C PHE A 64 4.45 18.44 -6.66
N ALA A 65 3.65 19.49 -6.88
CA ALA A 65 2.50 19.54 -7.77
C ALA A 65 2.77 18.92 -9.16
N GLY A 66 3.93 19.18 -9.75
CA GLY A 66 4.28 18.64 -11.08
C GLY A 66 4.73 17.17 -11.09
N ARG A 67 4.71 16.47 -9.95
CA ARG A 67 5.18 15.07 -9.83
C ARG A 67 4.17 14.13 -9.19
N ILE A 68 3.00 14.61 -8.81
CA ILE A 68 1.93 13.80 -8.23
C ILE A 68 0.73 13.86 -9.17
N ASN A 69 0.30 12.71 -9.66
CA ASN A 69 -0.90 12.56 -10.47
C ASN A 69 -1.94 11.78 -9.66
N VAL A 70 -3.14 12.31 -9.53
CA VAL A 70 -4.23 11.65 -8.79
C VAL A 70 -5.24 11.11 -9.79
N PHE A 71 -5.68 9.86 -9.59
CA PHE A 71 -6.64 9.18 -10.44
C PHE A 71 -7.79 8.63 -9.59
N HIS A 72 -9.01 8.97 -9.95
CA HIS A 72 -10.20 8.33 -9.41
C HIS A 72 -10.41 7.00 -10.14
N SER A 73 -9.95 5.90 -9.57
CA SER A 73 -9.99 4.57 -10.17
C SER A 73 -9.85 3.49 -9.10
N ASP A 74 -10.47 2.34 -9.31
CA ASP A 74 -10.07 1.15 -8.60
C ASP A 74 -8.75 0.57 -9.16
N LEU A 75 -8.10 -0.30 -8.39
CA LEU A 75 -6.81 -0.85 -8.76
C LEU A 75 -6.88 -1.81 -9.97
N ALA A 76 -8.01 -2.51 -10.17
CA ALA A 76 -8.17 -3.46 -11.27
C ALA A 76 -8.25 -2.72 -12.61
N ASP A 77 -9.09 -1.69 -12.69
CA ASP A 77 -9.25 -0.85 -13.87
C ASP A 77 -7.96 -0.08 -14.14
N PHE A 78 -7.35 0.48 -13.10
CA PHE A 78 -6.06 1.16 -13.23
C PHE A 78 -4.98 0.22 -13.79
N ALA A 79 -4.91 -1.02 -13.30
CA ALA A 79 -3.94 -2.01 -13.77
C ALA A 79 -4.17 -2.49 -15.21
N GLN A 80 -5.40 -2.38 -15.72
CA GLN A 80 -5.72 -2.66 -17.11
C GLN A 80 -5.36 -1.49 -18.05
N ALA A 81 -5.57 -0.27 -17.59
CA ALA A 81 -5.34 0.94 -18.36
C ALA A 81 -3.89 1.43 -18.35
N SER A 82 -3.15 1.13 -17.28
CA SER A 82 -1.79 1.63 -17.11
C SER A 82 -0.80 1.01 -18.09
N THR A 83 -0.03 1.85 -18.74
CA THR A 83 1.13 1.46 -19.56
C THR A 83 2.45 1.53 -18.81
N HIS A 84 2.42 1.93 -17.54
CA HIS A 84 3.60 2.15 -16.73
C HIS A 84 3.83 1.01 -15.74
N LEU A 85 5.10 0.74 -15.47
CA LEU A 85 5.53 -0.12 -14.37
C LEU A 85 6.14 0.73 -13.25
N TYR A 86 6.00 0.26 -12.03
CA TYR A 86 6.36 0.99 -10.80
C TYR A 86 7.53 0.35 -10.08
N GLY A 87 8.54 1.14 -9.74
CA GLY A 87 9.66 0.71 -8.91
C GLY A 87 9.28 0.52 -7.45
N LEU A 88 8.21 1.22 -7.01
CA LEU A 88 7.63 1.08 -5.68
C LEU A 88 6.11 1.19 -5.78
N ILE A 89 5.41 0.27 -5.15
CA ILE A 89 3.96 0.35 -4.95
C ILE A 89 3.72 0.36 -3.45
N VAL A 90 2.97 1.34 -2.95
CA VAL A 90 2.65 1.45 -1.52
C VAL A 90 1.15 1.34 -1.32
N SER A 91 0.73 0.76 -0.21
CA SER A 91 -0.67 0.78 0.21
C SER A 91 -0.81 0.69 1.72
N ASN A 92 -1.71 1.51 2.25
CA ASN A 92 -2.32 1.35 3.56
C ASN A 92 -3.80 1.00 3.34
N PRO A 93 -4.10 -0.24 2.95
CA PRO A 93 -5.45 -0.62 2.58
C PRO A 93 -6.40 -0.48 3.76
N PRO A 94 -7.70 -0.20 3.51
CA PRO A 94 -8.70 -0.29 4.56
C PRO A 94 -8.70 -1.71 5.13
N TYR A 95 -9.03 -1.85 6.43
CA TYR A 95 -9.00 -3.15 7.09
C TYR A 95 -9.83 -4.16 6.33
N PHE A 96 -9.20 -5.26 5.92
CA PHE A 96 -9.88 -6.42 5.35
C PHE A 96 -10.70 -7.08 6.47
N VAL A 97 -11.95 -6.66 6.62
CA VAL A 97 -12.88 -7.34 7.53
C VAL A 97 -13.25 -8.66 6.84
N ASP A 98 -12.99 -9.78 7.52
CA ASP A 98 -13.48 -11.08 7.08
C ASP A 98 -15.00 -11.00 6.88
N SER A 99 -15.44 -10.94 5.64
CA SER A 99 -16.86 -10.93 5.27
C SER A 99 -17.59 -12.21 5.69
N LEU A 100 -16.88 -13.21 6.22
CA LEU A 100 -17.41 -14.47 6.72
C LEU A 100 -18.04 -14.39 8.13
N LYS A 101 -17.94 -13.26 8.85
CA LYS A 101 -18.44 -13.14 10.23
C LYS A 101 -19.57 -12.12 10.45
N CYS A 102 -20.13 -11.53 9.39
CA CYS A 102 -21.30 -10.67 9.53
C CYS A 102 -22.58 -11.43 9.18
N PRO A 103 -23.46 -11.79 10.16
CA PRO A 103 -24.70 -12.53 9.92
C PRO A 103 -25.78 -11.74 9.16
N ASN A 104 -25.55 -10.51 8.74
CA ASN A 104 -26.55 -9.62 8.14
C ASN A 104 -26.33 -9.30 6.65
N LEU A 105 -25.70 -10.19 5.88
CA LEU A 105 -25.40 -10.01 4.45
C LEU A 105 -26.55 -10.39 3.49
N GLN A 106 -27.83 -10.29 3.92
CA GLN A 106 -28.97 -10.53 3.03
C GLN A 106 -29.58 -9.30 2.36
N ARG A 107 -28.91 -8.14 2.39
CA ARG A 107 -29.45 -6.92 1.74
C ARG A 107 -28.38 -6.10 1.02
N ASN A 108 -27.66 -6.66 0.08
CA ASN A 108 -27.08 -5.83 -0.99
C ASN A 108 -26.37 -6.69 -2.04
N THR A 109 -27.17 -7.32 -2.90
CA THR A 109 -26.70 -8.04 -4.09
C THR A 109 -26.14 -7.11 -5.20
N ALA A 110 -25.82 -5.85 -4.88
CA ALA A 110 -25.37 -4.86 -5.85
C ALA A 110 -24.03 -4.18 -5.53
N ARG A 111 -23.26 -4.67 -4.53
CA ARG A 111 -21.98 -4.04 -4.12
C ARG A 111 -20.85 -5.05 -3.92
N HIS A 112 -20.67 -5.98 -4.86
CA HIS A 112 -19.50 -6.87 -4.87
C HIS A 112 -18.23 -6.23 -5.45
N THR A 113 -18.24 -4.95 -5.79
CA THR A 113 -17.11 -4.22 -6.40
C THR A 113 -16.37 -3.27 -5.45
N ASP A 114 -16.83 -3.08 -4.21
CA ASP A 114 -16.34 -1.94 -3.38
C ASP A 114 -15.28 -2.29 -2.33
N THR A 115 -14.77 -3.50 -2.26
CA THR A 115 -13.75 -3.86 -1.27
C THR A 115 -12.55 -4.54 -1.92
N LEU A 116 -11.46 -3.80 -2.07
CA LEU A 116 -10.16 -4.34 -2.47
C LEU A 116 -9.72 -5.41 -1.46
N THR A 117 -9.58 -6.66 -1.90
CA THR A 117 -9.05 -7.74 -1.05
C THR A 117 -7.53 -7.71 -1.02
N LEU A 118 -6.89 -8.35 -0.02
CA LEU A 118 -5.43 -8.46 0.02
C LEU A 118 -4.91 -9.24 -1.19
N GLU A 119 -5.63 -10.28 -1.60
CA GLU A 119 -5.34 -11.09 -2.78
C GLU A 119 -5.35 -10.22 -4.05
N ASP A 120 -6.40 -9.42 -4.25
CA ASP A 120 -6.52 -8.52 -5.41
C ASP A 120 -5.44 -7.44 -5.38
N LEU A 121 -5.18 -6.84 -4.21
CA LEU A 121 -4.11 -5.86 -4.04
C LEU A 121 -2.77 -6.44 -4.49
N LEU A 122 -2.39 -7.62 -4.04
CA LEU A 122 -1.12 -8.23 -4.42
C LEU A 122 -1.10 -8.69 -5.88
N GLN A 123 -2.21 -9.24 -6.39
CA GLN A 123 -2.33 -9.69 -7.77
C GLN A 123 -2.14 -8.54 -8.76
N TYR A 124 -2.85 -7.43 -8.58
CA TYR A 124 -2.74 -6.28 -9.47
C TYR A 124 -1.44 -5.51 -9.28
N SER A 125 -0.96 -5.38 -8.04
CA SER A 125 0.35 -4.79 -7.77
C SER A 125 1.46 -5.59 -8.46
N ARG A 126 1.39 -6.94 -8.44
CA ARG A 126 2.36 -7.80 -9.13
C ARG A 126 2.42 -7.54 -10.63
N LYS A 127 1.27 -7.26 -11.29
CA LYS A 127 1.21 -6.92 -12.72
C LYS A 127 1.85 -5.56 -13.04
N LEU A 128 1.72 -4.61 -12.12
CA LEU A 128 2.23 -3.24 -12.26
C LEU A 128 3.69 -3.09 -11.79
N LEU A 129 4.27 -4.12 -11.20
CA LEU A 129 5.60 -4.04 -10.60
C LEU A 129 6.70 -4.09 -11.68
N ALA A 130 7.60 -3.11 -11.66
CA ALA A 130 8.79 -3.11 -12.48
C ALA A 130 9.75 -4.25 -12.08
N PRO A 131 10.69 -4.68 -12.96
CA PRO A 131 11.80 -5.53 -12.55
C PRO A 131 12.52 -4.91 -11.34
N GLN A 132 12.83 -5.73 -10.32
CA GLN A 132 13.39 -5.29 -9.03
C GLN A 132 12.53 -4.27 -8.26
N GLY A 133 11.28 -4.06 -8.68
CA GLY A 133 10.32 -3.23 -7.96
C GLY A 133 9.90 -3.87 -6.63
N ARG A 134 9.33 -3.05 -5.75
CA ARG A 134 8.93 -3.43 -4.40
C ARG A 134 7.49 -3.03 -4.13
N ILE A 135 6.79 -3.85 -3.33
CA ILE A 135 5.47 -3.54 -2.79
C ILE A 135 5.64 -3.32 -1.29
N ALA A 136 5.31 -2.15 -0.78
CA ALA A 136 5.39 -1.81 0.63
C ALA A 136 3.98 -1.63 1.22
N LEU A 137 3.65 -2.39 2.24
CA LEU A 137 2.33 -2.42 2.85
C LEU A 137 2.40 -2.13 4.35
N ILE A 138 1.34 -1.53 4.89
CA ILE A 138 1.08 -1.53 6.31
C ILE A 138 -0.25 -2.20 6.60
N LEU A 139 -0.25 -3.24 7.41
CA LEU A 139 -1.41 -4.07 7.72
C LEU A 139 -1.64 -4.19 9.23
N PRO A 140 -2.85 -4.53 9.70
CA PRO A 140 -3.04 -5.07 11.04
C PRO A 140 -2.14 -6.30 11.25
N TYR A 141 -1.58 -6.46 12.44
CA TYR A 141 -0.64 -7.55 12.70
C TYR A 141 -1.27 -8.95 12.61
N ASP A 142 -2.57 -9.05 12.90
CA ASP A 142 -3.36 -10.28 12.78
C ASP A 142 -3.58 -10.75 11.33
N GLN A 143 -3.26 -9.91 10.34
CA GLN A 143 -3.28 -10.28 8.91
C GLN A 143 -1.97 -10.92 8.43
N LYS A 144 -0.99 -11.15 9.32
CA LYS A 144 0.33 -11.67 8.95
C LYS A 144 0.25 -13.05 8.28
N ASP A 145 -0.54 -13.96 8.83
CA ASP A 145 -0.67 -15.33 8.29
C ASP A 145 -1.34 -15.28 6.91
N ARG A 146 -2.40 -14.50 6.75
CA ARG A 146 -3.05 -14.28 5.46
C ARG A 146 -2.11 -13.66 4.43
N LEU A 147 -1.29 -12.68 4.84
CA LEU A 147 -0.28 -12.12 3.96
C LEU A 147 0.70 -13.20 3.48
N THR A 148 1.13 -14.09 4.35
CA THR A 148 2.04 -15.20 4.01
C THR A 148 1.43 -16.12 2.94
N ASP A 149 0.15 -16.49 3.09
CA ASP A 149 -0.56 -17.31 2.10
C ASP A 149 -0.70 -16.59 0.76
N CYS A 150 -1.05 -15.30 0.78
CA CYS A 150 -1.16 -14.49 -0.44
C CYS A 150 0.19 -14.32 -1.17
N ILE A 151 1.29 -14.13 -0.45
CA ILE A 151 2.65 -14.05 -1.01
C ILE A 151 2.97 -15.29 -1.81
N GLN A 152 2.71 -16.48 -1.26
CA GLN A 152 2.96 -17.75 -1.94
C GLN A 152 2.11 -17.90 -3.21
N THR A 153 0.82 -17.57 -3.12
CA THR A 153 -0.12 -17.66 -4.23
C THR A 153 0.25 -16.73 -5.40
N GLN A 154 0.78 -15.54 -5.10
CA GLN A 154 1.14 -14.54 -6.11
C GLN A 154 2.60 -14.62 -6.58
N ASN A 155 3.38 -15.63 -6.16
CA ASN A 155 4.81 -15.73 -6.43
C ASN A 155 5.56 -14.44 -6.07
N LEU A 156 5.30 -13.93 -4.89
CA LEU A 156 5.99 -12.82 -4.28
C LEU A 156 6.90 -13.34 -3.15
N PHE A 157 7.86 -12.53 -2.76
CA PHE A 157 8.82 -12.86 -1.71
C PHE A 157 8.86 -11.74 -0.68
N LEU A 158 8.83 -12.09 0.59
CA LEU A 158 9.03 -11.13 1.67
C LEU A 158 10.51 -10.74 1.71
N SER A 159 10.80 -9.44 1.57
CA SER A 159 12.17 -8.91 1.67
C SER A 159 12.44 -8.27 3.03
N LYS A 160 11.42 -7.56 3.58
CA LYS A 160 11.51 -6.93 4.90
C LYS A 160 10.19 -7.01 5.63
N GLU A 161 10.25 -7.14 6.96
CA GLU A 161 9.11 -6.95 7.83
C GLU A 161 9.48 -6.18 9.09
N VAL A 162 8.58 -5.34 9.59
CA VAL A 162 8.73 -4.66 10.87
C VAL A 162 7.43 -4.76 11.65
N SER A 163 7.53 -5.37 12.83
CA SER A 163 6.42 -5.44 13.78
C SER A 163 6.34 -4.14 14.57
N VAL A 164 5.22 -3.42 14.45
CA VAL A 164 5.02 -2.15 15.14
C VAL A 164 4.28 -2.37 16.46
N ILE A 165 4.95 -2.03 17.55
CA ILE A 165 4.50 -2.20 18.95
C ILE A 165 4.08 -0.84 19.49
N PRO A 166 2.84 -0.66 19.99
CA PRO A 166 2.32 0.66 20.37
C PRO A 166 2.98 1.26 21.61
N VAL A 167 3.36 0.42 22.59
CA VAL A 167 4.08 0.79 23.81
C VAL A 167 5.01 -0.36 24.21
N PRO A 168 6.07 -0.14 25.00
CA PRO A 168 6.93 -1.21 25.49
C PRO A 168 6.11 -2.39 26.06
N ASP A 169 6.59 -3.60 25.85
CA ASP A 169 6.00 -4.86 26.32
C ASP A 169 4.58 -5.21 25.80
N ALA A 170 4.01 -4.41 24.92
CA ALA A 170 2.73 -4.72 24.27
C ALA A 170 2.89 -5.70 23.09
N GLN A 171 1.78 -6.30 22.69
CA GLN A 171 1.74 -7.09 21.47
C GLN A 171 1.79 -6.17 20.23
N PRO A 172 2.41 -6.61 19.14
CA PRO A 172 2.39 -5.87 17.89
C PRO A 172 0.95 -5.57 17.42
N LYS A 173 0.73 -4.38 16.90
CA LYS A 173 -0.58 -3.95 16.37
C LYS A 173 -0.57 -3.76 14.86
N ARG A 174 0.60 -3.49 14.27
CA ARG A 174 0.75 -3.32 12.83
C ARG A 174 1.98 -4.08 12.34
N LEU A 175 1.93 -4.42 11.07
CA LEU A 175 3.00 -5.03 10.32
C LEU A 175 3.32 -4.13 9.12
N LEU A 176 4.56 -3.70 9.01
CA LEU A 176 5.11 -3.16 7.77
C LEU A 176 5.76 -4.33 7.02
N ALA A 177 5.40 -4.52 5.77
CA ALA A 177 5.93 -5.58 4.94
C ALA A 177 6.39 -5.03 3.58
N GLU A 178 7.59 -5.42 3.16
CA GLU A 178 8.11 -5.15 1.82
C GLU A 178 8.24 -6.47 1.06
N LEU A 179 7.66 -6.50 -0.14
CA LEU A 179 7.62 -7.67 -1.01
C LEU A 179 8.34 -7.39 -2.32
N THR A 180 8.92 -8.41 -2.91
CA THR A 180 9.60 -8.37 -4.21
C THR A 180 9.07 -9.46 -5.13
N SER A 181 9.26 -9.29 -6.43
CA SER A 181 8.91 -10.31 -7.44
C SER A 181 9.98 -11.36 -7.64
N GLU A 182 11.17 -11.12 -7.10
CA GLU A 182 12.31 -12.03 -7.17
C GLU A 182 12.74 -12.41 -5.76
N PRO A 183 13.26 -13.63 -5.54
CA PRO A 183 13.73 -14.02 -4.23
C PRO A 183 14.88 -13.09 -3.78
N PRO A 184 14.84 -12.56 -2.55
CA PRO A 184 15.90 -11.73 -2.02
C PRO A 184 17.21 -12.54 -1.90
N ALA A 185 18.34 -11.88 -2.10
CA ALA A 185 19.66 -12.52 -2.01
C ALA A 185 20.01 -13.00 -0.57
N SER A 186 19.31 -12.48 0.44
CA SER A 186 19.46 -12.84 1.84
C SER A 186 18.09 -13.15 2.45
N PRO A 187 18.01 -13.86 3.59
CA PRO A 187 16.77 -14.02 4.33
C PRO A 187 16.09 -12.67 4.60
N ALA A 188 14.75 -12.67 4.66
CA ALA A 188 13.99 -11.45 4.93
C ALA A 188 14.47 -10.76 6.20
N PHE A 189 14.70 -9.46 6.11
CA PHE A 189 15.03 -8.64 7.28
C PHE A 189 13.80 -8.52 8.18
N SER A 190 13.93 -8.87 9.45
CA SER A 190 12.85 -8.77 10.44
C SER A 190 13.28 -7.90 11.60
N ASP A 191 12.43 -6.94 12.00
CA ASP A 191 12.69 -5.99 13.09
C ASP A 191 11.42 -5.69 13.89
N ARG A 192 11.60 -4.96 15.00
CA ARG A 192 10.53 -4.48 15.87
C ARG A 192 10.68 -2.99 16.12
N LEU A 193 9.62 -2.24 15.89
CA LEU A 193 9.56 -0.81 16.18
C LEU A 193 8.58 -0.55 17.31
N THR A 194 9.11 -0.14 18.47
CA THR A 194 8.29 0.34 19.57
C THR A 194 8.04 1.84 19.42
N ILE A 195 6.81 2.25 19.68
CA ILE A 195 6.38 3.65 19.64
C ILE A 195 6.32 4.15 21.09
N GLU A 196 7.01 5.22 21.37
CA GLU A 196 6.88 5.96 22.64
C GLU A 196 5.75 6.99 22.57
#